data_10461758ad9a2bb2e7f7b3b47e783aaa
#
_entry.id   10461758ad9a2bb2e7f7b3b47e783aaa
#
_cell.length_a   1.000
_cell.length_b   1.000
_cell.length_c   1.000
_cell.angle_alpha   90.00
_cell.angle_beta   90.00
_cell.angle_gamma   90.00
#
_symmetry.space_group_name_H-M   'P 1'
#
loop_
_entity.id
_entity.type
_entity.pdbx_description
1 polymer ?
#
loop_
_entity_poly.entity_id
_entity_poly.type
_entity_poly.pdbx_seq_one_letter_code
_entity_poly.pdbx_strand_id
1 'polypeptide(L)'
;YIVTWGLGHLVTLADPEDYDKKYKEWKLEDLPLQPEPFRLEVIRQTAKQYQAVKAQIHRKDVGEIIIATDAGREGELVARLILKKAGADKPLKRLWISSVTDKAIREGFASLKSGKEYEPLYDAAMCRAEADWLVGINATRALTCKYNAQLSCGRVQTPTLAMIAKREEQIKNFVPKPYYGLRASVKGISFVWQEQKTGNTSSFDKKKMEELQKRLSGHPMQVTAVKRTVKRTPPPLLYDLTELQREASRRFDYSAKETLNIMQRLYENHKVLTYPRTDSRYLSADILPTLTERLRACAVGPYRGLAGRLAKSPLPEKPFFVNEGKVSDHHAII
;
A
#
# COMPACT_ATOMS: atom_id res chain seq x y z
N TYR A 1 20.14 3.40 27.66
CA TYR A 1 18.78 3.27 27.14
C TYR A 1 18.12 1.97 27.62
N ILE A 2 16.79 2.04 27.84
CA ILE A 2 15.94 0.86 28.06
C ILE A 2 15.10 0.71 26.82
N VAL A 3 15.13 -0.45 26.18
CA VAL A 3 14.40 -0.72 24.94
C VAL A 3 13.21 -1.62 25.22
N THR A 4 12.05 -1.19 24.76
CA THR A 4 10.82 -2.00 24.78
C THR A 4 10.11 -1.87 23.43
N TRP A 5 9.11 -2.71 23.15
CA TRP A 5 8.48 -2.79 21.84
C TRP A 5 6.98 -3.10 21.91
N GLY A 6 6.27 -2.76 20.85
CA GLY A 6 4.92 -3.23 20.56
C GLY A 6 4.91 -4.55 19.79
N LEU A 7 3.76 -5.21 19.80
CA LEU A 7 3.44 -6.36 18.94
C LEU A 7 2.30 -5.94 17.98
N GLY A 8 2.52 -4.86 17.21
CA GLY A 8 1.46 -4.10 16.59
C GLY A 8 0.74 -3.24 17.63
N HIS A 9 -0.59 -3.07 17.48
CA HIS A 9 -1.38 -2.33 18.47
C HIS A 9 -1.47 -3.09 19.80
N LEU A 10 -1.18 -2.40 20.91
CA LEU A 10 -1.42 -2.90 22.27
C LEU A 10 -2.66 -2.26 22.90
N VAL A 11 -3.09 -1.12 22.34
CA VAL A 11 -4.23 -0.32 22.79
C VAL A 11 -5.09 0.02 21.59
N THR A 12 -6.40 0.02 21.78
CA THR A 12 -7.42 0.33 20.77
C THR A 12 -8.51 1.22 21.34
N LEU A 13 -9.41 1.73 20.49
CA LEU A 13 -10.66 2.32 20.93
C LEU A 13 -11.54 1.24 21.55
N ALA A 14 -12.28 1.60 22.60
CA ALA A 14 -13.19 0.70 23.29
C ALA A 14 -14.36 0.25 22.39
N ASP A 15 -14.84 -0.96 22.59
CA ASP A 15 -16.01 -1.47 21.92
C ASP A 15 -17.32 -0.85 22.52
N PRO A 16 -18.44 -0.82 21.78
CA PRO A 16 -19.68 -0.25 22.28
C PRO A 16 -20.12 -0.79 23.65
N GLU A 17 -19.96 -2.06 23.91
CA GLU A 17 -20.34 -2.73 25.15
C GLU A 17 -19.51 -2.30 26.37
N ASP A 18 -18.34 -1.69 26.14
CA ASP A 18 -17.50 -1.12 27.21
C ASP A 18 -17.99 0.26 27.66
N TYR A 19 -18.84 0.91 26.84
CA TYR A 19 -19.52 2.15 27.22
C TYR A 19 -20.81 1.87 28.00
N ASP A 20 -21.64 0.93 27.47
CA ASP A 20 -22.88 0.47 28.11
C ASP A 20 -23.16 -0.98 27.70
N LYS A 21 -23.41 -1.84 28.68
CA LYS A 21 -23.73 -3.28 28.47
C LYS A 21 -24.93 -3.50 27.58
N LYS A 22 -25.87 -2.56 27.47
CA LYS A 22 -27.02 -2.67 26.58
C LYS A 22 -26.61 -2.78 25.11
N TYR A 23 -25.48 -2.19 24.73
CA TYR A 23 -24.96 -2.22 23.35
C TYR A 23 -24.38 -3.59 22.94
N LYS A 24 -24.41 -4.58 23.83
CA LYS A 24 -24.11 -5.98 23.49
C LYS A 24 -25.15 -6.55 22.54
N GLU A 25 -26.41 -6.19 22.75
CA GLU A 25 -27.49 -6.47 21.78
C GLU A 25 -27.55 -5.34 20.76
N TRP A 26 -27.66 -5.72 19.48
CA TRP A 26 -27.71 -4.73 18.41
C TRP A 26 -29.16 -4.37 18.11
N LYS A 27 -29.50 -3.10 18.32
CA LYS A 27 -30.83 -2.55 18.06
C LYS A 27 -30.74 -1.28 17.26
N LEU A 28 -31.69 -1.06 16.33
CA LEU A 28 -31.75 0.17 15.52
C LEU A 28 -32.02 1.41 16.38
N GLU A 29 -32.77 1.27 17.44
CA GLU A 29 -33.13 2.36 18.36
C GLU A 29 -31.93 2.93 19.15
N ASP A 30 -30.86 2.15 19.28
CA ASP A 30 -29.64 2.58 19.97
C ASP A 30 -28.72 3.38 19.05
N LEU A 31 -28.99 3.49 17.77
CA LEU A 31 -28.15 4.18 16.79
C LEU A 31 -28.57 5.64 16.59
N PRO A 32 -27.64 6.57 16.35
CA PRO A 32 -26.19 6.35 16.23
C PRO A 32 -25.46 6.27 17.57
N LEU A 33 -24.47 5.39 17.67
CA LEU A 33 -23.53 5.36 18.77
C LEU A 33 -22.49 6.45 18.58
N GLN A 34 -22.41 7.41 19.50
CA GLN A 34 -21.50 8.56 19.47
C GLN A 34 -20.87 8.75 20.84
N PRO A 35 -19.85 7.96 21.19
CA PRO A 35 -19.20 8.09 22.49
C PRO A 35 -18.40 9.39 22.60
N GLU A 36 -18.61 10.15 23.66
CA GLU A 36 -17.85 11.35 24.02
C GLU A 36 -17.48 11.30 25.51
N PRO A 37 -16.17 11.23 25.84
CA PRO A 37 -15.03 11.02 24.96
C PRO A 37 -14.86 9.56 24.52
N PHE A 38 -14.11 9.32 23.43
CA PHE A 38 -13.66 7.99 23.10
C PHE A 38 -12.76 7.41 24.20
N ARG A 39 -13.05 6.19 24.61
CA ARG A 39 -12.24 5.46 25.60
C ARG A 39 -11.20 4.58 24.89
N LEU A 40 -10.08 4.40 25.58
CA LEU A 40 -9.01 3.52 25.12
C LEU A 40 -9.01 2.23 25.94
N GLU A 41 -8.81 1.10 25.28
CA GLU A 41 -8.72 -0.20 25.94
C GLU A 41 -7.46 -0.96 25.55
N VAL A 42 -6.97 -1.78 26.48
CA VAL A 42 -5.85 -2.68 26.24
C VAL A 42 -6.34 -3.92 25.52
N ILE A 43 -5.71 -4.23 24.40
CA ILE A 43 -6.03 -5.45 23.63
C ILE A 43 -5.67 -6.68 24.47
N ARG A 44 -6.65 -7.55 24.74
CA ARG A 44 -6.50 -8.70 25.66
C ARG A 44 -5.35 -9.61 25.28
N GLN A 45 -5.17 -9.90 24.00
CA GLN A 45 -4.11 -10.78 23.49
C GLN A 45 -2.70 -10.23 23.74
N THR A 46 -2.56 -8.90 23.80
CA THR A 46 -1.28 -8.23 23.99
C THR A 46 -1.12 -7.58 25.35
N ALA A 47 -2.05 -7.84 26.29
CA ALA A 47 -2.08 -7.22 27.61
C ALA A 47 -0.77 -7.42 28.40
N LYS A 48 -0.15 -8.61 28.31
CA LYS A 48 1.14 -8.90 28.94
C LYS A 48 2.24 -7.94 28.46
N GLN A 49 2.31 -7.74 27.14
CA GLN A 49 3.28 -6.83 26.54
C GLN A 49 2.98 -5.36 26.92
N TYR A 50 1.70 -4.97 26.92
CA TYR A 50 1.31 -3.64 27.39
C TYR A 50 1.78 -3.38 28.83
N GLN A 51 1.59 -4.32 29.75
CA GLN A 51 2.05 -4.19 31.14
C GLN A 51 3.58 -4.08 31.21
N ALA A 52 4.32 -4.86 30.41
CA ALA A 52 5.77 -4.76 30.36
C ALA A 52 6.22 -3.36 29.90
N VAL A 53 5.61 -2.81 28.83
CA VAL A 53 5.89 -1.45 28.35
C VAL A 53 5.52 -0.41 29.39
N LYS A 54 4.32 -0.50 29.99
CA LYS A 54 3.85 0.42 31.05
C LYS A 54 4.81 0.44 32.24
N ALA A 55 5.31 -0.71 32.66
CA ALA A 55 6.29 -0.78 33.75
C ALA A 55 7.58 -0.01 33.46
N GLN A 56 8.07 -0.04 32.21
CA GLN A 56 9.26 0.72 31.81
C GLN A 56 8.97 2.23 31.74
N ILE A 57 7.80 2.63 31.27
CA ILE A 57 7.38 4.05 31.21
C ILE A 57 7.42 4.70 32.60
N HIS A 58 6.99 3.99 33.64
CA HIS A 58 6.88 4.53 34.99
C HIS A 58 8.13 4.36 35.87
N ARG A 59 9.22 3.85 35.34
CA ARG A 59 10.48 3.75 36.11
C ARG A 59 10.98 5.12 36.52
N LYS A 60 11.44 5.23 37.75
CA LYS A 60 11.96 6.50 38.31
C LYS A 60 13.28 6.95 37.68
N ASP A 61 14.08 6.00 37.19
CA ASP A 61 15.37 6.25 36.52
C ASP A 61 15.25 6.59 35.03
N VAL A 62 14.03 6.61 34.48
CA VAL A 62 13.75 7.05 33.08
C VAL A 62 13.36 8.52 33.09
N GLY A 63 14.16 9.39 32.48
CA GLY A 63 13.93 10.82 32.39
C GLY A 63 13.12 11.27 31.16
N GLU A 64 13.21 10.53 30.06
CA GLU A 64 12.51 10.86 28.82
C GLU A 64 12.12 9.59 28.07
N ILE A 65 11.16 9.70 27.15
CA ILE A 65 10.69 8.59 26.31
C ILE A 65 10.99 8.93 24.85
N ILE A 66 11.65 8.01 24.15
CA ILE A 66 11.90 8.12 22.71
C ILE A 66 10.93 7.21 21.97
N ILE A 67 10.05 7.80 21.16
CA ILE A 67 9.17 7.07 20.26
C ILE A 67 10.01 6.65 19.05
N ALA A 68 10.21 5.35 18.89
CA ALA A 68 11.02 4.73 17.83
C ALA A 68 10.20 3.76 16.96
N THR A 69 8.89 3.92 16.92
CA THR A 69 7.99 3.21 16.02
C THR A 69 8.13 3.73 14.59
N ASP A 70 7.53 3.03 13.62
CA ASP A 70 7.63 3.38 12.20
C ASP A 70 7.41 4.88 11.94
N ALA A 71 8.12 5.41 10.95
CA ALA A 71 8.08 6.82 10.58
C ALA A 71 6.83 7.15 9.75
N GLY A 72 5.65 7.00 10.34
CA GLY A 72 4.36 7.20 9.69
C GLY A 72 3.21 7.38 10.67
N ARG A 73 2.02 7.62 10.13
CA ARG A 73 0.80 7.83 10.95
C ARG A 73 0.49 6.68 11.88
N GLU A 74 0.62 5.44 11.40
CA GLU A 74 0.32 4.25 12.21
C GLU A 74 1.34 4.08 13.34
N GLY A 75 2.63 4.29 13.06
CA GLY A 75 3.66 4.23 14.09
C GLY A 75 3.44 5.27 15.19
N GLU A 76 3.06 6.49 14.81
CA GLU A 76 2.74 7.55 15.77
C GLU A 76 1.50 7.20 16.60
N LEU A 77 0.43 6.69 15.94
CA LEU A 77 -0.80 6.28 16.62
C LEU A 77 -0.54 5.16 17.62
N VAL A 78 0.16 4.11 17.23
CA VAL A 78 0.48 2.96 18.11
C VAL A 78 1.20 3.42 19.38
N ALA A 79 2.24 4.23 19.21
CA ALA A 79 3.04 4.72 20.34
C ALA A 79 2.21 5.62 21.29
N ARG A 80 1.49 6.59 20.75
CA ARG A 80 0.75 7.55 21.57
C ARG A 80 -0.47 6.96 22.26
N LEU A 81 -1.14 5.99 21.66
CA LEU A 81 -2.21 5.25 22.33
C LEU A 81 -1.67 4.51 23.57
N ILE A 82 -0.51 3.88 23.45
CA ILE A 82 0.16 3.22 24.59
C ILE A 82 0.50 4.24 25.68
N LEU A 83 1.15 5.35 25.31
CA LEU A 83 1.56 6.39 26.25
C LEU A 83 0.35 7.03 26.95
N LYS A 84 -0.70 7.37 26.20
CA LYS A 84 -1.95 7.94 26.75
C LYS A 84 -2.65 6.97 27.69
N LYS A 85 -2.80 5.69 27.30
CA LYS A 85 -3.42 4.66 28.17
C LYS A 85 -2.58 4.34 29.39
N ALA A 86 -1.25 4.44 29.29
CA ALA A 86 -0.35 4.24 30.42
C ALA A 86 -0.33 5.45 31.38
N GLY A 87 -0.79 6.63 30.96
CA GLY A 87 -0.67 7.87 31.74
C GLY A 87 0.77 8.35 31.80
N ALA A 88 1.50 8.31 30.68
CA ALA A 88 2.87 8.79 30.61
C ALA A 88 2.94 10.32 30.76
N ASP A 89 3.81 10.80 31.63
CA ASP A 89 3.99 12.22 31.99
C ASP A 89 5.40 12.76 31.62
N LYS A 90 6.25 11.91 31.05
CA LYS A 90 7.63 12.24 30.73
C LYS A 90 7.77 12.95 29.37
N PRO A 91 8.83 13.75 29.20
CA PRO A 91 9.14 14.38 27.92
C PRO A 91 9.27 13.36 26.81
N LEU A 92 8.69 13.67 25.64
CA LEU A 92 8.68 12.80 24.47
C LEU A 92 9.65 13.33 23.41
N LYS A 93 10.46 12.43 22.89
CA LYS A 93 11.27 12.63 21.67
C LYS A 93 10.87 11.65 20.61
N ARG A 94 11.13 11.98 19.37
CA ARG A 94 10.80 11.16 18.19
C ARG A 94 12.07 10.80 17.41
N LEU A 95 12.32 9.52 17.27
CA LEU A 95 13.26 8.96 16.31
C LEU A 95 12.50 8.75 14.99
N TRP A 96 12.82 9.53 13.97
CA TRP A 96 12.15 9.47 12.67
C TRP A 96 13.11 8.94 11.61
N ILE A 97 13.02 7.65 11.32
CA ILE A 97 13.86 6.96 10.33
C ILE A 97 13.00 5.98 9.52
N SER A 98 13.25 5.90 8.22
CA SER A 98 12.60 4.95 7.28
C SER A 98 13.50 3.75 6.93
N SER A 99 14.68 3.68 7.54
CA SER A 99 15.64 2.60 7.38
C SER A 99 16.18 2.19 8.75
N VAL A 100 16.51 0.89 8.90
CA VAL A 100 17.04 0.31 10.14
C VAL A 100 18.52 -0.09 10.03
N THR A 101 19.27 0.53 9.13
CA THR A 101 20.71 0.36 9.09
C THR A 101 21.39 1.00 10.29
N ASP A 102 22.52 0.47 10.73
CA ASP A 102 23.29 1.07 11.84
C ASP A 102 23.56 2.55 11.64
N LYS A 103 23.85 2.94 10.39
CA LYS A 103 24.08 4.34 10.01
C LYS A 103 22.82 5.18 10.24
N ALA A 104 21.68 4.77 9.70
CA ALA A 104 20.42 5.50 9.84
C ALA A 104 19.99 5.62 11.32
N ILE A 105 20.17 4.56 12.10
CA ILE A 105 19.88 4.56 13.53
C ILE A 105 20.75 5.59 14.27
N ARG A 106 22.08 5.56 14.05
CA ARG A 106 23.02 6.50 14.70
C ARG A 106 22.73 7.95 14.35
N GLU A 107 22.51 8.24 13.06
CA GLU A 107 22.17 9.58 12.57
C GLU A 107 20.81 10.05 13.12
N GLY A 108 19.82 9.15 13.17
CA GLY A 108 18.52 9.43 13.75
C GLY A 108 18.59 9.76 15.25
N PHE A 109 19.39 9.02 16.02
CA PHE A 109 19.60 9.33 17.44
C PHE A 109 20.39 10.64 17.65
N ALA A 110 21.26 11.02 16.73
CA ALA A 110 21.95 12.31 16.76
C ALA A 110 21.01 13.49 16.44
N SER A 111 19.86 13.22 15.77
CA SER A 111 18.91 14.23 15.30
C SER A 111 17.48 14.03 15.84
N LEU A 112 17.35 13.56 17.08
CA LEU A 112 16.04 13.37 17.72
C LEU A 112 15.23 14.66 17.72
N LYS A 113 13.97 14.57 17.32
CA LYS A 113 13.04 15.68 17.28
C LYS A 113 12.14 15.72 18.53
N SER A 114 11.54 16.86 18.78
CA SER A 114 10.53 16.97 19.82
C SER A 114 9.29 16.14 19.48
N GLY A 115 8.75 15.39 20.44
CA GLY A 115 7.48 14.67 20.24
C GLY A 115 6.31 15.61 19.89
N LYS A 116 6.36 16.88 20.30
CA LYS A 116 5.33 17.88 20.00
C LYS A 116 5.18 18.16 18.50
N GLU A 117 6.26 18.07 17.71
CA GLU A 117 6.22 18.29 16.27
C GLU A 117 5.32 17.27 15.53
N TYR A 118 5.05 16.13 16.16
CA TYR A 118 4.27 15.02 15.58
C TYR A 118 2.85 14.90 16.16
N GLU A 119 2.42 15.85 17.03
CA GLU A 119 1.05 15.88 17.54
C GLU A 119 0.00 16.01 16.41
N PRO A 120 0.17 16.89 15.41
CA PRO A 120 -0.79 16.97 14.32
C PRO A 120 -0.90 15.66 13.49
N LEU A 121 0.20 14.90 13.39
CA LEU A 121 0.20 13.60 12.74
C LEU A 121 -0.59 12.55 13.54
N TYR A 122 -0.42 12.56 14.86
CA TYR A 122 -1.20 11.75 15.78
C TYR A 122 -2.69 12.10 15.70
N ASP A 123 -3.02 13.38 15.74
CA ASP A 123 -4.41 13.85 15.67
C ASP A 123 -5.08 13.42 14.36
N ALA A 124 -4.38 13.53 13.24
CA ALA A 124 -4.86 13.04 11.96
C ALA A 124 -5.10 11.51 11.97
N ALA A 125 -4.22 10.74 12.63
CA ALA A 125 -4.38 9.29 12.76
C ALA A 125 -5.54 8.94 13.70
N MET A 126 -5.71 9.71 14.78
CA MET A 126 -6.80 9.54 15.74
C MET A 126 -8.16 9.87 15.14
N CYS A 127 -8.29 11.00 14.44
CA CYS A 127 -9.51 11.35 13.69
C CYS A 127 -9.91 10.25 12.71
N ARG A 128 -8.92 9.66 12.01
CA ARG A 128 -9.19 8.53 11.12
C ARG A 128 -9.70 7.31 11.88
N ALA A 129 -9.08 6.96 13.02
CA ALA A 129 -9.49 5.81 13.82
C ALA A 129 -10.92 5.98 14.37
N GLU A 130 -11.25 7.19 14.87
CA GLU A 130 -12.57 7.55 15.37
C GLU A 130 -13.61 7.54 14.25
N ALA A 131 -13.30 8.08 13.07
CA ALA A 131 -14.18 8.04 11.90
C ALA A 131 -14.43 6.60 11.42
N ASP A 132 -13.39 5.75 11.39
CA ASP A 132 -13.53 4.34 11.03
C ASP A 132 -14.39 3.59 12.05
N TRP A 133 -14.27 3.91 13.35
CA TRP A 133 -15.11 3.36 14.41
C TRP A 133 -16.58 3.81 14.23
N LEU A 134 -16.83 5.12 14.12
CA LEU A 134 -18.18 5.69 13.99
C LEU A 134 -18.89 5.13 12.76
N VAL A 135 -18.26 5.18 11.59
CA VAL A 135 -18.89 4.68 10.35
C VAL A 135 -19.02 3.16 10.38
N GLY A 136 -17.96 2.46 10.76
CA GLY A 136 -17.93 1.00 10.75
C GLY A 136 -18.95 0.39 11.69
N ILE A 137 -18.99 0.81 12.94
CA ILE A 137 -19.89 0.27 13.97
C ILE A 137 -21.34 0.61 13.64
N ASN A 138 -21.64 1.88 13.43
CA ASN A 138 -23.04 2.32 13.22
C ASN A 138 -23.65 1.74 11.94
N ALA A 139 -22.94 1.83 10.82
CA ALA A 139 -23.45 1.32 9.55
C ALA A 139 -23.54 -0.22 9.54
N THR A 140 -22.57 -0.92 10.13
CA THR A 140 -22.62 -2.38 10.25
C THR A 140 -23.83 -2.83 11.07
N ARG A 141 -24.07 -2.22 12.23
CA ARG A 141 -25.22 -2.52 13.08
C ARG A 141 -26.53 -2.19 12.40
N ALA A 142 -26.63 -1.00 11.79
CA ALA A 142 -27.82 -0.57 11.07
C ALA A 142 -28.22 -1.54 9.95
N LEU A 143 -27.26 -1.94 9.11
CA LEU A 143 -27.49 -2.89 8.02
C LEU A 143 -27.86 -4.27 8.55
N THR A 144 -27.15 -4.77 9.54
CA THR A 144 -27.40 -6.08 10.14
C THR A 144 -28.79 -6.16 10.75
N CYS A 145 -29.18 -5.16 11.53
CA CYS A 145 -30.52 -5.12 12.15
C CYS A 145 -31.62 -4.93 11.11
N LYS A 146 -31.44 -4.03 10.13
CA LYS A 146 -32.45 -3.73 9.12
C LYS A 146 -32.77 -4.93 8.22
N TYR A 147 -31.73 -5.66 7.83
CA TYR A 147 -31.91 -6.78 6.88
C TYR A 147 -31.91 -8.15 7.55
N ASN A 148 -31.80 -8.21 8.87
CA ASN A 148 -31.67 -9.44 9.65
C ASN A 148 -30.65 -10.43 9.05
N ALA A 149 -29.50 -9.91 8.68
CA ALA A 149 -28.41 -10.66 8.03
C ALA A 149 -27.07 -10.13 8.53
N GLN A 150 -26.08 -11.01 8.65
CA GLN A 150 -24.73 -10.60 9.05
C GLN A 150 -24.08 -9.80 7.92
N LEU A 151 -24.23 -8.50 7.97
CA LEU A 151 -23.66 -7.54 7.02
C LEU A 151 -22.56 -6.72 7.69
N SER A 152 -21.65 -6.23 6.89
CA SER A 152 -20.60 -5.33 7.36
C SER A 152 -20.49 -4.11 6.46
N CYS A 153 -20.12 -2.99 7.07
CA CYS A 153 -19.83 -1.74 6.38
C CYS A 153 -18.49 -1.19 6.84
N GLY A 154 -17.73 -0.64 5.92
CA GLY A 154 -16.45 -0.05 6.24
C GLY A 154 -15.98 0.90 5.15
N ARG A 155 -15.14 1.83 5.52
CA ARG A 155 -14.66 2.93 4.68
C ARG A 155 -13.91 2.46 3.42
N VAL A 156 -13.30 1.29 3.44
CA VAL A 156 -12.57 0.73 2.29
C VAL A 156 -13.37 -0.35 1.58
N GLN A 157 -13.86 -1.33 2.33
CA GLN A 157 -14.54 -2.51 1.75
C GLN A 157 -15.85 -2.15 1.04
N THR A 158 -16.66 -1.25 1.60
CA THR A 158 -17.95 -0.90 1.01
C THR A 158 -17.83 -0.13 -0.30
N PRO A 159 -17.00 0.92 -0.42
CA PRO A 159 -16.76 1.56 -1.71
C PRO A 159 -16.17 0.61 -2.75
N THR A 160 -15.27 -0.29 -2.35
CA THR A 160 -14.68 -1.29 -3.25
C THR A 160 -15.76 -2.23 -3.80
N LEU A 161 -16.64 -2.74 -2.93
CA LEU A 161 -17.76 -3.58 -3.35
C LEU A 161 -18.73 -2.81 -4.27
N ALA A 162 -19.02 -1.55 -3.95
CA ALA A 162 -19.88 -0.71 -4.77
C ALA A 162 -19.32 -0.49 -6.19
N MET A 163 -18.00 -0.28 -6.32
CA MET A 163 -17.35 -0.17 -7.63
C MET A 163 -17.46 -1.47 -8.43
N ILE A 164 -17.27 -2.62 -7.79
CA ILE A 164 -17.42 -3.93 -8.44
C ILE A 164 -18.87 -4.14 -8.87
N ALA A 165 -19.83 -3.92 -7.97
CA ALA A 165 -21.26 -4.07 -8.26
C ALA A 165 -21.71 -3.18 -9.44
N LYS A 166 -21.27 -1.92 -9.45
CA LYS A 166 -21.53 -1.00 -10.57
C LYS A 166 -20.93 -1.51 -11.89
N ARG A 167 -19.73 -2.09 -11.83
CA ARG A 167 -19.11 -2.68 -13.02
C ARG A 167 -19.88 -3.91 -13.53
N GLU A 168 -20.30 -4.78 -12.64
CA GLU A 168 -21.15 -5.93 -12.98
C GLU A 168 -22.46 -5.49 -13.62
N GLU A 169 -23.11 -4.45 -13.08
CA GLU A 169 -24.31 -3.87 -13.68
C GLU A 169 -24.05 -3.32 -15.09
N GLN A 170 -22.94 -2.63 -15.31
CA GLN A 170 -22.53 -2.16 -16.65
C GLN A 170 -22.32 -3.32 -17.63
N ILE A 171 -21.71 -4.41 -17.16
CA ILE A 171 -21.49 -5.61 -17.98
C ILE A 171 -22.83 -6.27 -18.31
N LYS A 172 -23.70 -6.44 -17.33
CA LYS A 172 -25.04 -7.05 -17.50
C LYS A 172 -25.92 -6.26 -18.46
N ASN A 173 -25.84 -4.92 -18.40
CA ASN A 173 -26.63 -4.03 -19.24
C ASN A 173 -25.87 -3.60 -20.53
N PHE A 174 -24.74 -4.24 -20.82
CA PHE A 174 -23.96 -3.88 -21.98
C PHE A 174 -24.67 -4.23 -23.29
N VAL A 175 -24.90 -3.23 -24.10
CA VAL A 175 -25.45 -3.39 -25.45
C VAL A 175 -24.31 -3.24 -26.47
N PRO A 176 -23.95 -4.32 -27.19
CA PRO A 176 -22.88 -4.25 -28.17
C PRO A 176 -23.23 -3.27 -29.30
N LYS A 177 -22.29 -2.41 -29.64
CA LYS A 177 -22.41 -1.54 -30.80
C LYS A 177 -21.35 -1.94 -31.84
N PRO A 178 -21.76 -2.26 -33.08
CA PRO A 178 -20.82 -2.58 -34.12
C PRO A 178 -19.95 -1.38 -34.47
N TYR A 179 -18.68 -1.61 -34.69
CA TYR A 179 -17.75 -0.63 -35.21
C TYR A 179 -17.09 -1.17 -36.47
N TYR A 180 -16.66 -0.29 -37.32
CA TYR A 180 -16.17 -0.61 -38.67
C TYR A 180 -14.78 -0.01 -38.86
N GLY A 181 -13.87 -0.74 -39.43
CA GLY A 181 -12.55 -0.31 -39.81
C GLY A 181 -12.18 -0.80 -41.20
N LEU A 182 -11.21 -0.18 -41.84
CA LEU A 182 -10.69 -0.63 -43.11
C LEU A 182 -9.28 -1.18 -42.96
N ARG A 183 -9.04 -2.30 -43.62
CA ARG A 183 -7.72 -2.90 -43.68
C ARG A 183 -7.42 -3.25 -45.15
N ALA A 184 -6.24 -2.88 -45.62
CA ALA A 184 -5.72 -3.32 -46.91
C ALA A 184 -4.48 -4.18 -46.68
N SER A 185 -4.29 -5.19 -47.54
CA SER A 185 -3.11 -6.04 -47.49
C SER A 185 -2.46 -6.04 -48.88
N VAL A 186 -1.17 -5.72 -48.91
CA VAL A 186 -0.39 -5.68 -50.14
C VAL A 186 0.95 -6.40 -49.90
N LYS A 187 1.23 -7.43 -50.67
CA LYS A 187 2.48 -8.24 -50.56
C LYS A 187 2.80 -8.68 -49.13
N GLY A 188 1.77 -9.09 -48.35
CA GLY A 188 1.94 -9.56 -46.97
C GLY A 188 2.04 -8.43 -45.91
N ILE A 189 2.02 -7.18 -46.34
CA ILE A 189 2.01 -6.03 -45.40
C ILE A 189 0.57 -5.57 -45.17
N SER A 190 0.15 -5.49 -43.92
CA SER A 190 -1.19 -5.04 -43.55
C SER A 190 -1.19 -3.57 -43.17
N PHE A 191 -2.06 -2.82 -43.82
CA PHE A 191 -2.29 -1.39 -43.58
C PHE A 191 -3.66 -1.20 -42.93
N VAL A 192 -3.73 -0.42 -41.86
CA VAL A 192 -4.98 -0.11 -41.18
C VAL A 192 -5.29 1.36 -41.42
N TRP A 193 -6.53 1.64 -41.85
CA TRP A 193 -6.98 3.00 -41.99
C TRP A 193 -6.93 3.74 -40.66
N GLN A 194 -6.50 4.97 -40.71
CA GLN A 194 -6.47 5.85 -39.54
C GLN A 194 -7.03 7.22 -39.92
N GLU A 195 -7.95 7.72 -39.13
CA GLU A 195 -8.48 9.06 -39.30
C GLU A 195 -7.43 10.12 -38.94
N GLN A 196 -7.12 10.99 -39.87
CA GLN A 196 -6.00 11.91 -39.76
C GLN A 196 -6.12 12.89 -38.57
N LYS A 197 -7.35 13.32 -38.21
CA LYS A 197 -7.59 14.29 -37.14
C LYS A 197 -7.57 13.65 -35.75
N THR A 198 -8.16 12.48 -35.60
CA THR A 198 -8.38 11.84 -34.29
C THR A 198 -7.40 10.71 -34.01
N GLY A 199 -6.77 10.17 -35.03
CA GLY A 199 -5.93 8.97 -34.92
C GLY A 199 -6.72 7.66 -34.75
N ASN A 200 -8.06 7.69 -34.80
CA ASN A 200 -8.89 6.50 -34.65
C ASN A 200 -8.77 5.57 -35.84
N THR A 201 -8.72 4.27 -35.59
CA THR A 201 -8.64 3.21 -36.60
C THR A 201 -9.99 2.57 -36.89
N SER A 202 -11.07 3.05 -36.28
CA SER A 202 -12.44 2.57 -36.44
C SER A 202 -13.46 3.69 -36.28
N SER A 203 -14.67 3.47 -36.81
CA SER A 203 -15.82 4.38 -36.70
C SER A 203 -17.09 3.58 -36.44
N PHE A 204 -18.02 4.14 -35.69
CA PHE A 204 -19.37 3.61 -35.55
C PHE A 204 -20.27 3.92 -36.75
N ASP A 205 -19.84 4.79 -37.65
CA ASP A 205 -20.57 5.13 -38.86
C ASP A 205 -20.22 4.15 -39.99
N LYS A 206 -21.14 3.21 -40.25
CA LYS A 206 -21.03 2.21 -41.28
C LYS A 206 -20.97 2.84 -42.69
N LYS A 207 -21.84 3.82 -42.96
CA LYS A 207 -21.93 4.45 -44.29
C LYS A 207 -20.62 5.16 -44.63
N LYS A 208 -20.07 5.91 -43.73
CA LYS A 208 -18.74 6.56 -43.85
C LYS A 208 -17.67 5.54 -44.26
N MET A 209 -17.65 4.38 -43.63
CA MET A 209 -16.62 3.35 -43.87
C MET A 209 -16.84 2.65 -45.22
N GLU A 210 -18.10 2.40 -45.62
CA GLU A 210 -18.44 1.85 -46.94
C GLU A 210 -18.10 2.82 -48.09
N GLU A 211 -18.36 4.10 -47.91
CA GLU A 211 -17.97 5.12 -48.88
C GLU A 211 -16.45 5.22 -49.02
N LEU A 212 -15.72 5.21 -47.92
CA LEU A 212 -14.26 5.17 -47.94
C LEU A 212 -13.74 3.92 -48.63
N GLN A 213 -14.33 2.75 -48.40
CA GLN A 213 -13.98 1.52 -49.08
C GLN A 213 -14.17 1.64 -50.59
N LYS A 214 -15.32 2.14 -51.04
CA LYS A 214 -15.60 2.37 -52.46
C LYS A 214 -14.60 3.33 -53.10
N ARG A 215 -14.27 4.40 -52.42
CA ARG A 215 -13.30 5.40 -52.91
C ARG A 215 -11.88 4.86 -53.01
N LEU A 216 -11.47 3.95 -52.11
CA LEU A 216 -10.12 3.40 -52.07
C LEU A 216 -9.95 2.15 -52.93
N SER A 217 -11.04 1.43 -53.27
CA SER A 217 -11.00 0.23 -54.08
C SER A 217 -10.54 0.57 -55.49
N GLY A 218 -9.59 -0.23 -56.00
CA GLY A 218 -9.05 -0.09 -57.36
C GLY A 218 -7.99 1.00 -57.54
N HIS A 219 -7.71 1.77 -56.47
CA HIS A 219 -6.65 2.78 -56.54
C HIS A 219 -5.31 2.23 -56.00
N PRO A 220 -4.18 2.63 -56.60
CA PRO A 220 -2.86 2.22 -56.13
C PRO A 220 -2.57 2.85 -54.74
N MET A 221 -1.90 2.08 -53.89
CA MET A 221 -1.38 2.60 -52.61
C MET A 221 0.01 3.19 -52.79
N GLN A 222 0.22 4.40 -52.28
CA GLN A 222 1.52 5.04 -52.26
C GLN A 222 2.01 5.19 -50.84
N VAL A 223 3.23 4.72 -50.54
CA VAL A 223 3.87 4.96 -49.25
C VAL A 223 4.42 6.39 -49.24
N THR A 224 3.80 7.25 -48.46
CA THR A 224 4.17 8.67 -48.36
C THR A 224 5.24 8.94 -47.32
N ALA A 225 5.34 8.10 -46.31
CA ALA A 225 6.37 8.22 -45.26
C ALA A 225 6.69 6.88 -44.65
N VAL A 226 7.96 6.70 -44.27
CA VAL A 226 8.43 5.59 -43.44
C VAL A 226 9.14 6.18 -42.23
N LYS A 227 8.55 5.97 -41.06
CA LYS A 227 9.13 6.45 -39.80
C LYS A 227 9.73 5.28 -39.03
N ARG A 228 11.03 5.36 -38.76
CA ARG A 228 11.73 4.42 -37.87
C ARG A 228 11.99 5.08 -36.54
N THR A 229 11.55 4.47 -35.47
CA THR A 229 11.78 4.96 -34.09
C THR A 229 12.44 3.89 -33.27
N VAL A 230 13.47 4.27 -32.51
CA VAL A 230 14.07 3.40 -31.52
C VAL A 230 13.33 3.61 -30.22
N LYS A 231 12.58 2.60 -29.77
CA LYS A 231 11.93 2.62 -28.47
C LYS A 231 12.88 2.05 -27.43
N ARG A 232 13.28 2.89 -26.46
CA ARG A 232 14.03 2.44 -25.30
C ARG A 232 13.07 2.18 -24.16
N THR A 233 13.05 0.97 -23.64
CA THR A 233 12.26 0.60 -22.45
C THR A 233 13.21 0.54 -21.26
N PRO A 234 13.07 1.39 -20.26
CA PRO A 234 13.87 1.31 -19.05
C PRO A 234 13.56 0.01 -18.29
N PRO A 235 14.49 -0.49 -17.47
CA PRO A 235 14.22 -1.59 -16.57
C PRO A 235 13.09 -1.20 -15.60
N PRO A 236 12.32 -2.17 -15.09
CA PRO A 236 11.28 -1.90 -14.09
C PRO A 236 11.89 -1.39 -12.79
N LEU A 237 11.12 -0.63 -12.03
CA LEU A 237 11.47 -0.28 -10.65
C LEU A 237 11.40 -1.51 -9.75
N LEU A 238 11.87 -1.39 -8.53
CA LEU A 238 11.75 -2.42 -7.50
C LEU A 238 10.27 -2.66 -7.12
N TYR A 239 10.02 -3.66 -6.30
CA TYR A 239 8.66 -4.00 -5.90
C TYR A 239 8.22 -3.20 -4.68
N ASP A 240 7.02 -2.63 -4.78
CA ASP A 240 6.13 -2.38 -3.66
C ASP A 240 5.22 -3.60 -3.44
N LEU A 241 4.35 -3.54 -2.43
CA LEU A 241 3.40 -4.62 -2.15
C LEU A 241 2.48 -4.92 -3.34
N THR A 242 1.92 -3.88 -3.96
CA THR A 242 0.92 -4.03 -5.03
C THR A 242 1.52 -4.65 -6.29
N GLU A 243 2.69 -4.17 -6.72
CA GLU A 243 3.36 -4.71 -7.90
C GLU A 243 3.83 -6.16 -7.69
N LEU A 244 4.29 -6.48 -6.47
CA LEU A 244 4.66 -7.87 -6.17
C LEU A 244 3.43 -8.79 -6.15
N GLN A 245 2.29 -8.34 -5.60
CA GLN A 245 1.04 -9.09 -5.66
C GLN A 245 0.56 -9.32 -7.10
N ARG A 246 0.65 -8.30 -7.96
CA ARG A 246 0.32 -8.40 -9.39
C ARG A 246 1.22 -9.39 -10.12
N GLU A 247 2.51 -9.33 -9.86
CA GLU A 247 3.48 -10.23 -10.48
C GLU A 247 3.28 -11.68 -10.02
N ALA A 248 3.04 -11.90 -8.73
CA ALA A 248 2.76 -13.21 -8.14
C ALA A 248 1.46 -13.80 -8.69
N SER A 249 0.40 -12.99 -8.82
CA SER A 249 -0.85 -13.43 -9.44
C SER A 249 -0.64 -13.84 -10.90
N ARG A 250 0.08 -13.01 -11.68
CA ARG A 250 0.31 -13.29 -13.09
C ARG A 250 1.17 -14.54 -13.34
N ARG A 251 2.18 -14.81 -12.48
CA ARG A 251 3.14 -15.91 -12.68
C ARG A 251 2.74 -17.20 -12.01
N PHE A 252 2.08 -17.11 -10.86
CA PHE A 252 1.83 -18.25 -9.96
C PHE A 252 0.36 -18.42 -9.60
N ASP A 253 -0.51 -17.55 -10.13
CA ASP A 253 -1.95 -17.51 -9.80
C ASP A 253 -2.25 -17.34 -8.31
N TYR A 254 -1.33 -16.72 -7.58
CA TYR A 254 -1.54 -16.41 -6.16
C TYR A 254 -2.50 -15.26 -5.97
N SER A 255 -3.38 -15.40 -4.98
CA SER A 255 -4.20 -14.28 -4.52
C SER A 255 -3.35 -13.21 -3.84
N ALA A 256 -3.84 -11.97 -3.78
CA ALA A 256 -3.16 -10.89 -3.07
C ALA A 256 -2.93 -11.23 -1.58
N LYS A 257 -3.92 -11.89 -0.95
CA LYS A 257 -3.84 -12.34 0.45
C LYS A 257 -2.76 -13.41 0.63
N GLU A 258 -2.72 -14.38 -0.23
CA GLU A 258 -1.72 -15.47 -0.19
C GLU A 258 -0.31 -14.92 -0.37
N THR A 259 -0.11 -14.05 -1.37
CA THR A 259 1.17 -13.36 -1.59
C THR A 259 1.61 -12.63 -0.33
N LEU A 260 0.72 -11.81 0.27
CA LEU A 260 1.05 -11.09 1.50
C LEU A 260 1.40 -12.03 2.65
N ASN A 261 0.68 -13.13 2.83
CA ASN A 261 0.96 -14.11 3.88
C ASN A 261 2.34 -14.78 3.71
N ILE A 262 2.73 -15.07 2.47
CA ILE A 262 4.06 -15.61 2.16
C ILE A 262 5.13 -14.57 2.50
N MET A 263 4.95 -13.33 2.04
CA MET A 263 5.88 -12.24 2.31
C MET A 263 6.03 -11.97 3.81
N GLN A 264 4.92 -11.99 4.55
CA GLN A 264 4.92 -11.79 6.00
C GLN A 264 5.76 -12.89 6.70
N ARG A 265 5.63 -14.15 6.29
CA ARG A 265 6.46 -15.24 6.81
C ARG A 265 7.93 -15.09 6.46
N LEU A 266 8.26 -14.67 5.25
CA LEU A 266 9.65 -14.40 4.84
C LEU A 266 10.27 -13.27 5.67
N TYR A 267 9.50 -12.24 5.98
CA TYR A 267 9.91 -11.13 6.82
C TYR A 267 10.01 -11.51 8.31
N GLU A 268 8.95 -12.08 8.89
CA GLU A 268 8.85 -12.30 10.34
C GLU A 268 9.61 -13.55 10.81
N ASN A 269 9.48 -14.68 10.09
CA ASN A 269 10.00 -15.94 10.54
C ASN A 269 11.40 -16.22 9.98
N HIS A 270 11.60 -15.96 8.69
CA HIS A 270 12.84 -16.26 7.99
C HIS A 270 13.84 -15.11 7.95
N LYS A 271 13.38 -13.87 8.17
CA LYS A 271 14.23 -12.66 8.16
C LYS A 271 15.03 -12.47 6.86
N VAL A 272 14.46 -12.89 5.73
CA VAL A 272 15.10 -12.84 4.41
C VAL A 272 14.46 -11.82 3.46
N LEU A 273 13.50 -11.05 3.95
CA LEU A 273 12.81 -10.00 3.20
C LEU A 273 12.70 -8.75 4.06
N THR A 274 12.70 -7.58 3.45
CA THR A 274 12.38 -6.33 4.14
C THR A 274 10.89 -6.21 4.39
N TYR A 275 10.44 -5.18 5.14
CA TYR A 275 9.05 -5.02 5.50
C TYR A 275 8.14 -5.01 4.27
N PRO A 276 7.15 -5.92 4.18
CA PRO A 276 6.43 -6.14 2.93
C PRO A 276 5.33 -5.12 2.63
N ARG A 277 4.85 -4.37 3.63
CA ARG A 277 3.75 -3.41 3.45
C ARG A 277 4.31 -2.02 3.15
N THR A 278 4.94 -1.88 2.01
CA THR A 278 5.46 -0.61 1.50
C THR A 278 4.77 -0.22 0.19
N ASP A 279 4.61 1.05 -0.02
CA ASP A 279 4.16 1.67 -1.27
C ASP A 279 5.32 2.24 -2.10
N SER A 280 6.54 2.23 -1.56
CA SER A 280 7.72 2.69 -2.23
C SER A 280 8.32 1.62 -3.17
N ARG A 281 8.77 2.08 -4.32
CA ARG A 281 9.51 1.28 -5.32
C ARG A 281 10.98 1.72 -5.42
N TYR A 282 11.44 2.48 -4.41
CA TYR A 282 12.78 3.05 -4.36
C TYR A 282 13.49 2.66 -3.07
N LEU A 283 14.80 2.68 -3.12
CA LEU A 283 15.66 2.52 -1.94
C LEU A 283 16.14 3.87 -1.45
N SER A 284 16.46 3.94 -0.17
CA SER A 284 17.24 5.02 0.43
C SER A 284 18.73 4.83 0.15
N ALA A 285 19.49 5.90 0.20
CA ALA A 285 20.92 5.89 -0.15
C ALA A 285 21.77 5.03 0.81
N ASP A 286 21.37 4.92 2.06
CA ASP A 286 22.05 4.11 3.09
C ASP A 286 21.97 2.59 2.84
N ILE A 287 21.03 2.15 2.01
CA ILE A 287 20.90 0.74 1.59
C ILE A 287 21.92 0.36 0.53
N LEU A 288 22.39 1.30 -0.29
CA LEU A 288 23.30 1.05 -1.40
C LEU A 288 24.54 0.22 -1.02
N PRO A 289 25.28 0.54 0.06
CA PRO A 289 26.46 -0.24 0.44
C PRO A 289 26.16 -1.71 0.75
N THR A 290 24.92 -2.04 1.13
CA THR A 290 24.48 -3.40 1.50
C THR A 290 24.11 -4.25 0.29
N LEU A 291 23.90 -3.66 -0.89
CA LEU A 291 23.35 -4.38 -2.07
C LEU A 291 24.29 -5.48 -2.57
N THR A 292 25.60 -5.26 -2.52
CA THR A 292 26.57 -6.28 -2.96
C THR A 292 26.49 -7.54 -2.10
N GLU A 293 26.33 -7.40 -0.79
CA GLU A 293 26.14 -8.53 0.13
C GLU A 293 24.83 -9.25 -0.13
N ARG A 294 23.75 -8.51 -0.31
CA ARG A 294 22.41 -9.05 -0.64
C ARG A 294 22.43 -9.81 -1.96
N LEU A 295 23.09 -9.28 -2.98
CA LEU A 295 23.26 -9.98 -4.26
C LEU A 295 24.05 -11.28 -4.10
N ARG A 296 25.08 -11.32 -3.23
CA ARG A 296 25.82 -12.54 -2.92
C ARG A 296 24.92 -13.57 -2.22
N ALA A 297 24.08 -13.14 -1.28
CA ALA A 297 23.10 -14.00 -0.61
C ALA A 297 22.09 -14.58 -1.59
N CYS A 298 21.67 -13.82 -2.61
CA CYS A 298 20.76 -14.26 -3.67
C CYS A 298 21.44 -15.18 -4.70
N ALA A 299 22.78 -15.37 -4.67
CA ALA A 299 23.52 -16.17 -5.64
C ALA A 299 23.37 -17.69 -5.39
N VAL A 300 22.15 -18.18 -5.30
CA VAL A 300 21.80 -19.59 -5.03
C VAL A 300 20.92 -20.14 -6.17
N GLY A 301 20.94 -21.46 -6.33
CA GLY A 301 20.11 -22.16 -7.32
C GLY A 301 20.23 -21.54 -8.73
N PRO A 302 19.12 -21.28 -9.43
CA PRO A 302 19.14 -20.75 -10.80
C PRO A 302 19.68 -19.30 -10.88
N TYR A 303 19.72 -18.57 -9.78
CA TYR A 303 20.20 -17.19 -9.73
C TYR A 303 21.70 -17.06 -9.52
N ARG A 304 22.41 -18.15 -9.17
CA ARG A 304 23.86 -18.15 -8.86
C ARG A 304 24.69 -17.42 -9.90
N GLY A 305 24.48 -17.72 -11.20
CA GLY A 305 25.27 -17.13 -12.28
C GLY A 305 25.02 -15.63 -12.46
N LEU A 306 23.75 -15.21 -12.41
CA LEU A 306 23.38 -13.80 -12.62
C LEU A 306 23.76 -12.95 -11.40
N ALA A 307 23.32 -13.34 -10.23
CA ALA A 307 23.59 -12.59 -8.99
C ALA A 307 25.08 -12.54 -8.67
N GLY A 308 25.82 -13.63 -8.93
CA GLY A 308 27.27 -13.67 -8.74
C GLY A 308 28.02 -12.74 -9.71
N ARG A 309 27.56 -12.55 -10.94
CA ARG A 309 28.11 -11.55 -11.87
C ARG A 309 27.79 -10.13 -11.41
N LEU A 310 26.55 -9.85 -11.06
CA LEU A 310 26.11 -8.53 -10.59
C LEU A 310 26.84 -8.11 -9.30
N ALA A 311 27.07 -9.03 -8.37
CA ALA A 311 27.79 -8.75 -7.14
C ALA A 311 29.29 -8.37 -7.35
N LYS A 312 29.85 -8.68 -8.52
CA LYS A 312 31.22 -8.31 -8.92
C LYS A 312 31.26 -7.01 -9.75
N SER A 313 30.11 -6.56 -10.23
CA SER A 313 30.02 -5.33 -11.01
C SER A 313 29.93 -4.12 -10.09
N PRO A 314 30.58 -2.99 -10.44
CA PRO A 314 30.42 -1.76 -9.67
C PRO A 314 28.98 -1.28 -9.75
N LEU A 315 28.44 -0.83 -8.62
CA LEU A 315 27.13 -0.18 -8.60
C LEU A 315 27.24 1.20 -9.27
N PRO A 316 26.22 1.63 -10.03
CA PRO A 316 26.19 2.99 -10.55
C PRO A 316 26.25 4.02 -9.40
N GLU A 317 26.90 5.15 -9.62
CA GLU A 317 26.97 6.23 -8.61
C GLU A 317 25.58 6.76 -8.24
N LYS A 318 24.70 6.87 -9.22
CA LYS A 318 23.30 7.32 -9.05
C LYS A 318 22.34 6.31 -9.66
N PRO A 319 22.05 5.21 -8.97
CA PRO A 319 21.12 4.22 -9.48
C PRO A 319 19.70 4.81 -9.59
N PHE A 320 19.01 4.53 -10.70
CA PHE A 320 17.68 5.06 -10.96
C PHE A 320 16.61 4.59 -9.94
N PHE A 321 16.91 3.53 -9.20
CA PHE A 321 16.05 2.96 -8.16
C PHE A 321 16.35 3.49 -6.75
N VAL A 322 17.24 4.47 -6.61
CA VAL A 322 17.52 5.16 -5.33
C VAL A 322 16.97 6.57 -5.39
N ASN A 323 16.04 6.89 -4.48
CA ASN A 323 15.45 8.21 -4.39
C ASN A 323 14.82 8.43 -3.00
N GLU A 324 15.50 9.20 -2.15
CA GLU A 324 15.05 9.53 -0.79
C GLU A 324 13.65 10.17 -0.75
N GLY A 325 13.36 11.07 -1.68
CA GLY A 325 12.08 11.79 -1.73
C GLY A 325 10.89 10.91 -2.15
N LYS A 326 11.15 9.66 -2.56
CA LYS A 326 10.13 8.66 -2.94
C LYS A 326 10.12 7.44 -2.01
N VAL A 327 10.85 7.50 -0.92
CA VAL A 327 10.73 6.55 0.19
C VAL A 327 9.83 7.18 1.23
N SER A 328 8.71 6.53 1.54
CA SER A 328 7.77 6.92 2.58
C SER A 328 8.21 6.36 3.94
N ASP A 329 7.36 5.61 4.59
CA ASP A 329 7.64 4.97 5.88
C ASP A 329 8.67 3.84 5.74
N HIS A 330 8.68 3.18 4.58
CA HIS A 330 9.58 2.07 4.26
C HIS A 330 10.05 2.18 2.80
N HIS A 331 11.27 1.69 2.54
CA HIS A 331 11.80 1.56 1.17
C HIS A 331 11.16 0.34 0.44
N ALA A 332 11.48 0.18 -0.85
CA ALA A 332 11.05 -0.95 -1.66
C ALA A 332 11.42 -2.31 -1.03
N ILE A 333 10.69 -3.34 -1.41
CA ILE A 333 10.92 -4.72 -0.96
C ILE A 333 12.21 -5.27 -1.58
N ILE A 334 13.12 -5.71 -0.74
CA ILE A 334 14.38 -6.35 -1.13
C ILE A 334 14.73 -7.50 -0.16
#